data_ff6f47b1dc13ba90e25cd6477fc9ed1a
#
_entry.id   ff6f47b1dc13ba90e25cd6477fc9ed1a
#
_cell.length_a   1.000
_cell.length_b   1.000
_cell.length_c   1.000
_cell.angle_alpha   90.00
_cell.angle_beta   90.00
_cell.angle_gamma   90.00
#
_symmetry.space_group_name_H-M   'P 1'
#
loop_
_entity.id
_entity.type
_entity.pdbx_description
1 polymer ?
#
loop_
_entity_poly.entity_id
_entity_poly.type
_entity_poly.pdbx_seq_one_letter_code
_entity_poly.pdbx_strand_id
1 'polypeptide(L)'
;MIRFSRNDLPFDSQMKENWNKKGCLIIEDFYKNHECNNLMNRARDLINDFDPFSVQSIFDTKNQEHVDDSYFLESGDKIRFFFEDKAFDHSGNLINKKELVINKIGHALHDLDDEFYQFSHRKDLDQIARSIGIKNPLLMQSMYIFKQPNIGGEVVCHQDSTFLYTEPDTVVGFWVALEDATLENGCL
;
A
#
# COMPACT_ATOMS: atom_id res chain seq x y z
N MET A 1 -10.30 18.27 5.46
CA MET A 1 -8.83 18.09 5.43
C MET A 1 -8.27 19.11 4.46
N ILE A 2 -7.14 19.77 4.77
CA ILE A 2 -6.50 20.73 3.84
C ILE A 2 -5.71 19.92 2.82
N ARG A 3 -5.84 20.30 1.55
CA ARG A 3 -5.13 19.69 0.42
C ARG A 3 -4.04 20.66 -0.04
N PHE A 4 -2.90 20.11 -0.38
CA PHE A 4 -1.75 20.84 -0.93
C PHE A 4 -1.46 20.31 -2.33
N SER A 5 -0.91 21.16 -3.18
CA SER A 5 -0.38 20.74 -4.47
C SER A 5 1.07 20.27 -4.33
N ARG A 6 1.53 19.42 -5.23
CA ARG A 6 2.96 19.11 -5.35
C ARG A 6 3.81 20.39 -5.50
N ASN A 7 3.27 21.43 -6.11
CA ASN A 7 3.99 22.70 -6.32
C ASN A 7 4.20 23.50 -5.01
N ASP A 8 3.49 23.14 -3.93
CA ASP A 8 3.66 23.74 -2.62
C ASP A 8 4.85 23.16 -1.84
N LEU A 9 5.51 22.14 -2.39
CA LEU A 9 6.74 21.58 -1.80
C LEU A 9 7.94 22.54 -2.03
N PRO A 10 8.93 22.59 -1.12
CA PRO A 10 9.06 21.81 0.12
C PRO A 10 8.10 22.23 1.22
N PHE A 11 7.93 21.36 2.23
CA PHE A 11 7.05 21.60 3.38
C PHE A 11 7.27 22.96 4.02
N ASP A 12 6.25 23.79 4.01
CA ASP A 12 6.22 25.09 4.70
C ASP A 12 5.71 24.97 6.15
N SER A 13 5.59 26.11 6.82
CA SER A 13 5.08 26.14 8.20
C SER A 13 3.61 25.70 8.31
N GLN A 14 2.78 25.98 7.30
CA GLN A 14 1.37 25.62 7.28
C GLN A 14 1.19 24.11 7.13
N MET A 15 1.97 23.48 6.24
CA MET A 15 1.98 22.02 6.08
C MET A 15 2.40 21.33 7.38
N LYS A 16 3.46 21.82 8.05
CA LYS A 16 3.93 21.29 9.34
C LYS A 16 2.89 21.44 10.44
N GLU A 17 2.24 22.58 10.53
CA GLU A 17 1.16 22.79 11.51
C GLU A 17 0.00 21.82 11.28
N ASN A 18 -0.42 21.66 10.02
CA ASN A 18 -1.49 20.72 9.67
C ASN A 18 -1.11 19.28 9.98
N TRP A 19 0.13 18.85 9.66
CA TRP A 19 0.64 17.53 10.02
C TRP A 19 0.57 17.31 11.53
N ASN A 20 1.14 18.21 12.32
CA ASN A 20 1.17 18.09 13.78
C ASN A 20 -0.24 18.08 14.41
N LYS A 21 -1.18 18.80 13.80
CA LYS A 21 -2.55 18.94 14.32
C LYS A 21 -3.48 17.79 13.89
N LYS A 22 -3.29 17.26 12.67
CA LYS A 22 -4.20 16.30 12.05
C LYS A 22 -3.64 14.89 11.91
N GLY A 23 -2.32 14.72 11.99
CA GLY A 23 -1.65 13.44 11.78
C GLY A 23 -1.63 12.97 10.33
N CYS A 24 -2.15 13.76 9.40
CA CYS A 24 -2.18 13.42 7.97
C CYS A 24 -2.21 14.67 7.09
N LEU A 25 -1.72 14.51 5.86
CA LEU A 25 -1.77 15.50 4.79
C LEU A 25 -2.20 14.85 3.48
N ILE A 26 -2.83 15.62 2.60
CA ILE A 26 -3.08 15.24 1.21
C ILE A 26 -2.25 16.14 0.31
N ILE A 27 -1.44 15.53 -0.55
CA ILE A 27 -0.68 16.23 -1.60
C ILE A 27 -1.21 15.74 -2.94
N GLU A 28 -1.90 16.64 -3.64
CA GLU A 28 -2.52 16.35 -4.94
C GLU A 28 -1.47 16.38 -6.06
N ASP A 29 -1.72 15.62 -7.11
CA ASP A 29 -0.88 15.57 -8.33
C ASP A 29 0.59 15.26 -8.06
N PHE A 30 0.86 14.46 -7.02
CA PHE A 30 2.24 14.14 -6.62
C PHE A 30 2.96 13.30 -7.67
N TYR A 31 2.30 12.26 -8.18
CA TYR A 31 2.79 11.44 -9.28
C TYR A 31 2.11 11.82 -10.60
N LYS A 32 2.84 11.67 -11.69
CA LYS A 32 2.27 11.87 -13.04
C LYS A 32 1.54 10.59 -13.49
N ASN A 33 0.53 10.75 -14.33
CA ASN A 33 -0.27 9.63 -14.83
C ASN A 33 0.57 8.51 -15.46
N HIS A 34 1.66 8.84 -16.17
CA HIS A 34 2.51 7.81 -16.77
C HIS A 34 3.28 7.00 -15.70
N GLU A 35 3.70 7.63 -14.59
CA GLU A 35 4.36 6.93 -13.47
C GLU A 35 3.39 5.95 -12.80
N CYS A 36 2.16 6.38 -12.56
CA CYS A 36 1.10 5.51 -12.03
C CYS A 36 0.77 4.35 -13.00
N ASN A 37 0.63 4.65 -14.30
CA ASN A 37 0.35 3.63 -15.31
C ASN A 37 1.47 2.60 -15.44
N ASN A 38 2.73 3.01 -15.39
CA ASN A 38 3.87 2.09 -15.41
C ASN A 38 3.80 1.12 -14.22
N LEU A 39 3.56 1.65 -13.01
CA LEU A 39 3.46 0.83 -11.82
C LEU A 39 2.29 -0.15 -11.88
N MET A 40 1.11 0.30 -12.36
CA MET A 40 -0.06 -0.57 -12.56
C MET A 40 0.20 -1.67 -13.59
N ASN A 41 0.91 -1.35 -14.68
CA ASN A 41 1.29 -2.35 -15.68
C ASN A 41 2.26 -3.37 -15.07
N ARG A 42 3.26 -2.91 -14.30
CA ARG A 42 4.20 -3.82 -13.63
C ARG A 42 3.48 -4.73 -12.63
N ALA A 43 2.54 -4.23 -11.87
CA ALA A 43 1.72 -5.05 -10.96
C ALA A 43 0.93 -6.13 -11.72
N ARG A 44 0.38 -5.81 -12.91
CA ARG A 44 -0.28 -6.80 -13.78
C ARG A 44 0.67 -7.88 -14.28
N ASP A 45 1.90 -7.51 -14.67
CA ASP A 45 2.93 -8.48 -15.08
C ASP A 45 3.27 -9.43 -13.93
N LEU A 46 3.47 -8.92 -12.72
CA LEU A 46 3.71 -9.74 -11.53
C LEU A 46 2.56 -10.72 -11.27
N ILE A 47 1.30 -10.29 -11.43
CA ILE A 47 0.14 -11.18 -11.30
C ILE A 47 0.12 -12.23 -12.42
N ASN A 48 0.45 -11.87 -13.66
CA ASN A 48 0.47 -12.81 -14.77
C ASN A 48 1.43 -13.96 -14.52
N ASP A 49 2.59 -13.66 -13.93
CA ASP A 49 3.64 -14.64 -13.63
C ASP A 49 3.32 -15.46 -12.36
N PHE A 50 2.40 -15.03 -11.53
CA PHE A 50 2.02 -15.72 -10.29
C PHE A 50 1.09 -16.91 -10.54
N ASP A 51 1.44 -18.06 -9.96
CA ASP A 51 0.56 -19.24 -9.91
C ASP A 51 -0.35 -19.17 -8.67
N PRO A 52 -1.67 -18.95 -8.84
CA PRO A 52 -2.60 -18.79 -7.72
C PRO A 52 -2.84 -20.09 -6.93
N PHE A 53 -2.43 -21.25 -7.47
CA PHE A 53 -2.57 -22.54 -6.79
C PHE A 53 -1.32 -22.93 -5.99
N SER A 54 -0.22 -22.20 -6.13
CA SER A 54 1.01 -22.41 -5.35
C SER A 54 0.84 -22.07 -3.87
N VAL A 55 -0.08 -21.13 -3.56
CA VAL A 55 -0.39 -20.70 -2.19
C VAL A 55 -1.78 -20.06 -2.14
N GLN A 56 -2.50 -20.29 -1.04
CA GLN A 56 -3.85 -19.73 -0.81
C GLN A 56 -3.88 -18.92 0.50
N SER A 57 -3.05 -17.90 0.59
CA SER A 57 -3.04 -17.00 1.74
C SER A 57 -4.10 -15.90 1.56
N ILE A 58 -5.07 -15.85 2.47
CA ILE A 58 -6.17 -14.88 2.50
C ILE A 58 -5.79 -13.74 3.43
N PHE A 59 -6.07 -12.51 3.02
CA PHE A 59 -5.91 -11.33 3.87
C PHE A 59 -7.29 -10.79 4.28
N ASP A 60 -7.58 -10.87 5.59
CA ASP A 60 -8.80 -10.33 6.20
C ASP A 60 -8.44 -9.46 7.41
N THR A 61 -8.94 -8.23 7.44
CA THR A 61 -8.72 -7.28 8.54
C THR A 61 -9.68 -7.49 9.72
N LYS A 62 -10.78 -8.23 9.53
CA LYS A 62 -11.81 -8.43 10.57
C LYS A 62 -11.49 -9.60 11.51
N ASN A 63 -11.12 -10.75 10.92
CA ASN A 63 -10.91 -11.98 11.67
C ASN A 63 -9.46 -12.17 12.11
N GLN A 64 -8.52 -11.41 11.52
CA GLN A 64 -7.07 -11.48 11.79
C GLN A 64 -6.48 -12.92 11.65
N GLU A 65 -7.09 -13.77 10.83
CA GLU A 65 -6.65 -15.16 10.62
C GLU A 65 -5.23 -15.25 10.05
N HIS A 66 -4.75 -14.18 9.42
CA HIS A 66 -3.39 -14.08 8.89
C HIS A 66 -2.29 -13.99 9.97
N VAL A 67 -2.64 -13.77 11.25
CA VAL A 67 -1.65 -13.64 12.33
C VAL A 67 -0.85 -14.92 12.55
N ASP A 68 -1.43 -16.08 12.29
CA ASP A 68 -0.78 -17.37 12.39
C ASP A 68 -0.30 -17.92 11.02
N ASP A 69 -0.50 -17.18 9.93
CA ASP A 69 -0.08 -17.58 8.60
C ASP A 69 1.41 -17.33 8.39
N SER A 70 2.21 -18.40 8.34
CA SER A 70 3.66 -18.32 8.10
C SER A 70 4.00 -17.65 6.76
N TYR A 71 3.16 -17.82 5.73
CA TYR A 71 3.34 -17.15 4.46
C TYR A 71 3.23 -15.65 4.59
N PHE A 72 2.30 -15.15 5.42
CA PHE A 72 2.19 -13.73 5.74
C PHE A 72 3.38 -13.26 6.61
N LEU A 73 3.66 -13.94 7.71
CA LEU A 73 4.69 -13.54 8.68
C LEU A 73 6.10 -13.47 8.07
N GLU A 74 6.41 -14.35 7.12
CA GLU A 74 7.70 -14.40 6.42
C GLU A 74 7.74 -13.57 5.13
N SER A 75 6.81 -12.65 4.91
CA SER A 75 6.71 -11.88 3.67
C SER A 75 7.48 -10.55 3.67
N GLY A 76 8.07 -10.18 4.82
CA GLY A 76 8.71 -8.87 4.99
C GLY A 76 9.86 -8.59 4.01
N ASP A 77 10.59 -9.64 3.58
CA ASP A 77 11.71 -9.58 2.65
C ASP A 77 11.40 -10.21 1.27
N LYS A 78 10.13 -10.34 0.93
CA LYS A 78 9.66 -11.06 -0.28
C LYS A 78 8.56 -10.28 -1.00
N ILE A 79 8.33 -10.64 -2.26
CA ILE A 79 7.14 -10.25 -3.00
C ILE A 79 6.17 -11.42 -2.95
N ARG A 80 5.06 -11.25 -2.22
CA ARG A 80 4.03 -12.27 -2.03
C ARG A 80 2.64 -11.72 -2.37
N PHE A 81 1.72 -12.62 -2.71
CA PHE A 81 0.37 -12.29 -3.15
C PHE A 81 -0.62 -12.78 -2.10
N PHE A 82 -1.60 -11.95 -1.81
CA PHE A 82 -2.64 -12.25 -0.82
C PHE A 82 -4.00 -12.09 -1.47
N PHE A 83 -4.90 -13.00 -1.18
CA PHE A 83 -6.22 -13.03 -1.78
C PHE A 83 -7.26 -12.30 -0.93
N GLU A 84 -8.35 -11.89 -1.56
CA GLU A 84 -9.55 -11.43 -0.87
C GLU A 84 -10.20 -12.59 -0.10
N ASP A 85 -10.92 -12.27 0.98
CA ASP A 85 -11.63 -13.25 1.83
C ASP A 85 -12.51 -14.21 1.03
N LYS A 86 -13.17 -13.72 -0.02
CA LYS A 86 -14.07 -14.51 -0.87
C LYS A 86 -13.44 -14.96 -2.19
N ALA A 87 -12.12 -15.09 -2.25
CA ALA A 87 -11.43 -15.45 -3.50
C ALA A 87 -11.66 -16.89 -3.94
N PHE A 88 -11.97 -17.79 -3.02
CA PHE A 88 -12.11 -19.23 -3.28
C PHE A 88 -13.51 -19.75 -2.97
N ASP A 89 -13.96 -20.73 -3.76
CA ASP A 89 -15.17 -21.51 -3.47
C ASP A 89 -14.89 -22.60 -2.42
N HIS A 90 -15.94 -23.32 -2.01
CA HIS A 90 -15.83 -24.42 -1.04
C HIS A 90 -14.95 -25.61 -1.51
N SER A 91 -14.63 -25.66 -2.78
CA SER A 91 -13.76 -26.69 -3.39
C SER A 91 -12.32 -26.21 -3.57
N GLY A 92 -11.99 -24.96 -3.16
CA GLY A 92 -10.67 -24.35 -3.29
C GLY A 92 -10.37 -23.79 -4.68
N ASN A 93 -11.37 -23.64 -5.55
CA ASN A 93 -11.19 -23.00 -6.84
C ASN A 93 -11.41 -21.50 -6.74
N LEU A 94 -10.68 -20.73 -7.56
CA LEU A 94 -10.92 -19.27 -7.66
C LEU A 94 -12.36 -19.01 -8.18
N ILE A 95 -13.06 -18.10 -7.52
CA ILE A 95 -14.42 -17.68 -7.93
C ILE A 95 -14.42 -16.78 -9.18
N ASN A 96 -13.26 -16.24 -9.54
CA ASN A 96 -13.07 -15.35 -10.68
C ASN A 96 -11.64 -15.47 -11.22
N LYS A 97 -11.30 -14.67 -12.24
CA LYS A 97 -9.92 -14.54 -12.73
C LYS A 97 -9.00 -14.06 -11.61
N LYS A 98 -7.74 -14.55 -11.60
CA LYS A 98 -6.78 -14.25 -10.52
C LYS A 98 -6.57 -12.75 -10.28
N GLU A 99 -6.56 -11.94 -11.34
CA GLU A 99 -6.41 -10.49 -11.26
C GLU A 99 -7.58 -9.77 -10.58
N LEU A 100 -8.74 -10.43 -10.43
CA LEU A 100 -9.93 -9.89 -9.80
C LEU A 100 -10.19 -10.41 -8.39
N VAL A 101 -9.31 -11.26 -7.87
CA VAL A 101 -9.46 -11.87 -6.54
C VAL A 101 -8.23 -11.66 -5.64
N ILE A 102 -7.18 -11.02 -6.16
CA ILE A 102 -6.02 -10.62 -5.36
C ILE A 102 -6.37 -9.34 -4.60
N ASN A 103 -6.11 -9.34 -3.30
CA ASN A 103 -6.26 -8.20 -2.40
C ASN A 103 -5.03 -7.28 -2.46
N LYS A 104 -3.83 -7.85 -2.32
CA LYS A 104 -2.58 -7.09 -2.33
C LYS A 104 -1.36 -7.91 -2.77
N ILE A 105 -0.33 -7.18 -3.17
CA ILE A 105 1.03 -7.68 -3.34
C ILE A 105 1.90 -6.97 -2.31
N GLY A 106 2.70 -7.69 -1.54
CA GLY A 106 3.57 -7.15 -0.48
C GLY A 106 4.69 -8.14 -0.13
N HIS A 107 5.68 -7.78 0.63
CA HIS A 107 5.81 -6.50 1.34
C HIS A 107 7.16 -5.83 1.03
N ALA A 108 7.98 -6.40 0.12
CA ALA A 108 9.30 -5.87 -0.27
C ALA A 108 9.37 -5.42 -1.74
N LEU A 109 8.25 -4.95 -2.31
CA LEU A 109 8.23 -4.45 -3.70
C LEU A 109 9.26 -3.33 -3.92
N HIS A 110 9.38 -2.41 -2.95
CA HIS A 110 10.28 -1.26 -3.00
C HIS A 110 11.76 -1.64 -3.08
N ASP A 111 12.15 -2.86 -2.69
CA ASP A 111 13.52 -3.35 -2.70
C ASP A 111 13.80 -4.36 -3.82
N LEU A 112 12.80 -5.16 -4.19
CA LEU A 112 12.98 -6.34 -5.03
C LEU A 112 12.48 -6.16 -6.46
N ASP A 113 11.79 -5.05 -6.77
CA ASP A 113 11.27 -4.77 -8.11
C ASP A 113 11.70 -3.39 -8.57
N ASP A 114 12.32 -3.30 -9.74
CA ASP A 114 12.95 -2.07 -10.24
C ASP A 114 11.96 -0.91 -10.43
N GLU A 115 10.73 -1.17 -10.93
CA GLU A 115 9.71 -0.13 -11.11
C GLU A 115 9.21 0.38 -9.76
N PHE A 116 8.95 -0.51 -8.81
CA PHE A 116 8.56 -0.14 -7.45
C PHE A 116 9.70 0.53 -6.69
N TYR A 117 10.94 0.11 -6.91
CA TYR A 117 12.11 0.77 -6.35
C TYR A 117 12.20 2.24 -6.80
N GLN A 118 12.14 2.50 -8.10
CA GLN A 118 12.22 3.86 -8.64
C GLN A 118 11.04 4.72 -8.20
N PHE A 119 9.84 4.12 -8.09
CA PHE A 119 8.65 4.81 -7.62
C PHE A 119 8.75 5.22 -6.15
N SER A 120 9.38 4.41 -5.31
CA SER A 120 9.43 4.56 -3.85
C SER A 120 10.66 5.33 -3.35
N HIS A 121 11.84 5.13 -3.97
CA HIS A 121 13.10 5.75 -3.56
C HIS A 121 13.32 7.13 -4.21
N ARG A 122 12.42 8.05 -3.95
CA ARG A 122 12.43 9.39 -4.52
C ARG A 122 12.97 10.42 -3.52
N LYS A 123 13.73 11.39 -4.02
CA LYS A 123 14.24 12.49 -3.19
C LYS A 123 13.14 13.36 -2.58
N ASP A 124 12.04 13.57 -3.30
CA ASP A 124 10.89 14.34 -2.81
C ASP A 124 10.16 13.61 -1.66
N LEU A 125 10.03 12.29 -1.69
CA LEU A 125 9.51 11.49 -0.58
C LEU A 125 10.44 11.55 0.65
N ASP A 126 11.76 11.41 0.45
CA ASP A 126 12.76 11.57 1.53
C ASP A 126 12.66 12.97 2.17
N GLN A 127 12.52 14.02 1.36
CA GLN A 127 12.34 15.39 1.85
C GLN A 127 11.06 15.56 2.67
N ILE A 128 9.95 14.96 2.22
CA ILE A 128 8.70 14.98 2.98
C ILE A 128 8.87 14.27 4.32
N ALA A 129 9.44 13.06 4.32
CA ALA A 129 9.68 12.29 5.53
C ALA A 129 10.53 13.08 6.56
N ARG A 130 11.60 13.74 6.09
CA ARG A 130 12.44 14.60 6.95
C ARG A 130 11.69 15.84 7.45
N SER A 131 10.83 16.41 6.61
CA SER A 131 10.07 17.63 6.97
C SER A 131 9.05 17.38 8.08
N ILE A 132 8.53 16.16 8.20
CA ILE A 132 7.62 15.74 9.28
C ILE A 132 8.35 15.20 10.51
N GLY A 133 9.70 15.22 10.53
CA GLY A 133 10.51 14.93 11.70
C GLY A 133 11.26 13.60 11.70
N ILE A 134 11.17 12.79 10.64
CA ILE A 134 11.94 11.54 10.53
C ILE A 134 13.39 11.87 10.16
N LYS A 135 14.32 11.66 11.08
CA LYS A 135 15.74 12.04 10.89
C LYS A 135 16.44 11.19 9.84
N ASN A 136 16.22 9.88 9.89
CA ASN A 136 16.79 8.89 8.97
C ASN A 136 15.67 8.01 8.44
N PRO A 137 14.93 8.47 7.40
CA PRO A 137 13.84 7.68 6.85
C PRO A 137 14.35 6.42 6.19
N LEU A 138 13.71 5.30 6.49
CA LEU A 138 13.93 3.99 5.88
C LEU A 138 12.59 3.48 5.35
N LEU A 139 12.60 2.93 4.15
CA LEU A 139 11.46 2.20 3.61
C LEU A 139 11.50 0.78 4.20
N MET A 140 10.50 0.44 5.00
CA MET A 140 10.46 -0.83 5.72
C MET A 140 9.49 -1.82 5.09
N GLN A 141 8.44 -1.31 4.44
CA GLN A 141 7.39 -2.14 3.85
C GLN A 141 6.74 -1.40 2.68
N SER A 142 6.31 -2.14 1.69
CA SER A 142 5.48 -1.64 0.60
C SER A 142 4.38 -2.62 0.25
N MET A 143 3.19 -2.08 -0.04
CA MET A 143 2.04 -2.85 -0.49
C MET A 143 1.43 -2.21 -1.72
N TYR A 144 1.12 -3.03 -2.73
CA TYR A 144 0.23 -2.66 -3.81
C TYR A 144 -1.14 -3.24 -3.50
N ILE A 145 -2.12 -2.39 -3.20
CA ILE A 145 -3.45 -2.79 -2.74
C ILE A 145 -4.45 -2.61 -3.86
N PHE A 146 -5.24 -3.64 -4.12
CA PHE A 146 -6.35 -3.61 -5.07
C PHE A 146 -7.64 -3.25 -4.35
N LYS A 147 -8.45 -2.43 -4.99
CA LYS A 147 -9.83 -2.14 -4.56
C LYS A 147 -10.78 -2.91 -5.46
N GLN A 148 -10.83 -4.23 -5.26
CA GLN A 148 -11.59 -5.13 -6.13
C GLN A 148 -13.10 -4.85 -6.06
N PRO A 149 -13.78 -4.70 -7.21
CA PRO A 149 -15.22 -4.50 -7.22
C PRO A 149 -15.94 -5.77 -6.73
N ASN A 150 -16.97 -5.59 -5.93
CA ASN A 150 -17.89 -6.61 -5.43
C ASN A 150 -17.35 -7.60 -4.39
N ILE A 151 -16.04 -7.84 -4.30
CA ILE A 151 -15.45 -8.78 -3.35
C ILE A 151 -14.44 -8.14 -2.41
N GLY A 152 -14.02 -6.89 -2.67
CA GLY A 152 -13.05 -6.18 -1.86
C GLY A 152 -13.46 -6.12 -0.39
N GLY A 153 -12.56 -6.57 0.50
CA GLY A 153 -12.76 -6.51 1.94
C GLY A 153 -12.80 -5.08 2.46
N GLU A 154 -13.56 -4.86 3.52
CA GLU A 154 -13.55 -3.59 4.24
C GLU A 154 -12.20 -3.40 4.95
N VAL A 155 -11.60 -2.23 4.77
CA VAL A 155 -10.43 -1.82 5.55
C VAL A 155 -10.91 -0.97 6.73
N VAL A 156 -10.86 -1.55 7.93
CA VAL A 156 -11.24 -0.83 9.15
C VAL A 156 -10.20 0.24 9.49
N CYS A 157 -10.65 1.33 10.11
CA CYS A 157 -9.76 2.41 10.54
C CYS A 157 -8.72 1.87 11.55
N HIS A 158 -7.46 2.09 11.26
CA HIS A 158 -6.33 1.60 12.07
C HIS A 158 -5.13 2.54 11.96
N GLN A 159 -4.12 2.28 12.78
CA GLN A 159 -2.78 2.86 12.69
C GLN A 159 -1.79 1.74 12.41
N ASP A 160 -0.95 1.91 11.40
CA ASP A 160 0.07 0.91 11.03
C ASP A 160 1.05 0.62 12.17
N SER A 161 1.36 1.63 13.00
CA SER A 161 2.22 1.48 14.18
C SER A 161 1.68 0.49 15.23
N THR A 162 0.40 0.11 15.16
CA THR A 162 -0.16 -0.96 16.00
C THR A 162 0.42 -2.32 15.66
N PHE A 163 0.78 -2.53 14.40
CA PHE A 163 1.35 -3.78 13.87
C PHE A 163 2.85 -3.66 13.65
N LEU A 164 3.32 -2.50 13.16
CA LEU A 164 4.71 -2.20 12.86
C LEU A 164 5.32 -1.35 13.97
N TYR A 165 5.28 -1.91 15.19
CA TYR A 165 5.71 -1.20 16.40
C TYR A 165 7.19 -0.80 16.36
N THR A 166 7.48 0.46 16.69
CA THR A 166 8.83 0.98 16.89
C THR A 166 8.93 1.76 18.19
N GLU A 167 10.10 1.80 18.81
CA GLU A 167 10.38 2.57 20.02
C GLU A 167 11.54 3.56 19.76
N PRO A 168 11.32 4.87 19.69
CA PRO A 168 10.02 5.54 19.75
C PRO A 168 9.13 5.26 18.52
N ASP A 169 7.83 5.54 18.63
CA ASP A 169 6.90 5.43 17.49
C ASP A 169 7.30 6.41 16.39
N THR A 170 7.75 5.86 15.26
CA THR A 170 8.23 6.62 14.10
C THR A 170 7.65 6.10 12.78
N VAL A 171 6.64 5.25 12.85
CA VAL A 171 5.97 4.68 11.65
C VAL A 171 5.12 5.74 10.98
N VAL A 172 5.36 5.96 9.68
CA VAL A 172 4.58 6.85 8.83
C VAL A 172 4.25 6.14 7.53
N GLY A 173 2.97 6.12 7.15
CA GLY A 173 2.49 5.59 5.88
C GLY A 173 2.46 6.66 4.78
N PHE A 174 2.96 6.31 3.60
CA PHE A 174 2.73 7.05 2.36
C PHE A 174 1.71 6.29 1.53
N TRP A 175 0.47 6.76 1.51
CA TRP A 175 -0.58 6.18 0.70
C TRP A 175 -0.68 6.91 -0.64
N VAL A 176 -0.57 6.19 -1.74
CA VAL A 176 -0.57 6.77 -3.10
C VAL A 176 -1.76 6.23 -3.88
N ALA A 177 -2.65 7.12 -4.30
CA ALA A 177 -3.69 6.77 -5.26
C ALA A 177 -3.09 6.66 -6.66
N LEU A 178 -3.19 5.49 -7.30
CA LEU A 178 -2.73 5.27 -8.67
C LEU A 178 -3.80 5.60 -9.71
N GLU A 179 -5.06 5.67 -9.29
CA GLU A 179 -6.23 6.13 -10.04
C GLU A 179 -6.97 7.17 -9.18
N ASP A 180 -7.90 7.91 -9.77
CA ASP A 180 -8.71 8.89 -9.04
C ASP A 180 -9.48 8.19 -7.91
N ALA A 181 -9.21 8.59 -6.66
CA ALA A 181 -9.86 8.02 -5.49
C ALA A 181 -11.21 8.70 -5.25
N THR A 182 -12.29 7.96 -5.47
CA THR A 182 -13.67 8.43 -5.32
C THR A 182 -14.44 7.60 -4.29
N LEU A 183 -15.61 8.06 -3.88
CA LEU A 183 -16.48 7.32 -2.96
C LEU A 183 -16.95 5.98 -3.56
N GLU A 184 -17.07 5.92 -4.89
CA GLU A 184 -17.54 4.73 -5.59
C GLU A 184 -16.46 3.64 -5.71
N ASN A 185 -15.15 4.00 -5.67
CA ASN A 185 -14.06 3.06 -5.84
C ASN A 185 -13.23 2.82 -4.59
N GLY A 186 -13.77 3.15 -3.41
CA GLY A 186 -13.16 2.79 -2.14
C GLY A 186 -12.03 3.72 -1.70
N CYS A 187 -12.18 5.04 -1.86
CA CYS A 187 -11.24 6.02 -1.27
C CYS A 187 -11.18 5.88 0.26
N LEU A 188 -10.12 6.43 0.84
CA LEU A 188 -9.95 6.56 2.30
C LEU A 188 -10.79 7.73 2.84
#